data_afd87e98298c16d3333e4d3cd2059114
#
_entry.id   afd87e98298c16d3333e4d3cd2059114
#
_cell.length_a   1.000
_cell.length_b   1.000
_cell.length_c   1.000
_cell.angle_alpha   90.00
_cell.angle_beta   90.00
_cell.angle_gamma   90.00
#
_symmetry.space_group_name_H-M   'P 1'
#
loop_
_entity.id
_entity.type
_entity.pdbx_description
1 polymer ?
#
loop_
_entity_poly.entity_id
_entity_poly.type
_entity_poly.pdbx_seq_one_letter_code
_entity_poly.pdbx_strand_id
1 'polypeptide(L)'
;VLLISGSEVGQRLPQHTSVVEAAKAAGVRQLLYTSISHADTAQMALATEHRETERVIRESGIPFTFLRNSWYLENYLSQVPTYLEHGVVGATRGGRISAATRADYADAAAVALLADDSAGQVLELGGPSFTLDELAATVASVSGREVTATEVSAEELTAILVGAGLPQGYAQVLASADEGISRGELEVSTGDLERLIGRPPTTLREAIEQTLAP
;
A
#
# COMPACT_ATOMS: atom_id res chain seq x y z
N VAL A 1 -20.57 -2.18 5.60
CA VAL A 1 -19.96 -2.89 4.46
C VAL A 1 -18.52 -2.43 4.31
N LEU A 2 -17.61 -3.33 3.97
CA LEU A 2 -16.22 -3.02 3.60
C LEU A 2 -16.04 -3.26 2.09
N LEU A 3 -15.68 -2.21 1.36
CA LEU A 3 -15.20 -2.27 -0.01
C LEU A 3 -13.68 -2.36 0.00
N ILE A 4 -13.15 -3.55 -0.28
CA ILE A 4 -11.72 -3.76 -0.50
C ILE A 4 -11.43 -3.40 -1.95
N SER A 5 -10.43 -2.53 -2.18
CA SER A 5 -10.10 -2.05 -3.52
C SER A 5 -9.66 -3.19 -4.45
N GLY A 6 -10.20 -3.19 -5.67
CA GLY A 6 -9.83 -4.17 -6.70
C GLY A 6 -8.38 -4.02 -7.15
N SER A 7 -7.81 -5.08 -7.73
CA SER A 7 -6.43 -5.10 -8.25
C SER A 7 -6.31 -4.76 -9.74
N GLU A 8 -7.42 -4.64 -10.46
CA GLU A 8 -7.44 -4.38 -11.91
C GLU A 8 -7.29 -2.88 -12.19
N VAL A 9 -6.05 -2.43 -12.38
CA VAL A 9 -5.75 -1.04 -12.73
C VAL A 9 -6.48 -0.65 -14.03
N GLY A 10 -7.12 0.52 -14.03
CA GLY A 10 -7.97 0.99 -15.15
C GLY A 10 -9.43 0.49 -15.11
N GLN A 11 -9.75 -0.49 -14.26
CA GLN A 11 -11.10 -1.02 -14.09
C GLN A 11 -11.70 -0.73 -12.71
N ARG A 12 -10.89 -0.22 -11.77
CA ARG A 12 -11.32 0.03 -10.39
C ARG A 12 -12.52 0.95 -10.32
N LEU A 13 -12.48 2.09 -10.98
CA LEU A 13 -13.54 3.09 -10.86
C LEU A 13 -14.91 2.57 -11.28
N PRO A 14 -15.13 1.93 -12.47
CA PRO A 14 -16.41 1.35 -12.82
C PRO A 14 -16.85 0.21 -11.88
N GLN A 15 -15.91 -0.66 -11.47
CA GLN A 15 -16.20 -1.75 -10.53
C GLN A 15 -16.63 -1.23 -9.16
N HIS A 16 -15.89 -0.26 -8.61
CA HIS A 16 -16.20 0.34 -7.31
C HIS A 16 -17.51 1.15 -7.35
N THR A 17 -17.76 1.88 -8.44
CA THR A 17 -19.03 2.62 -8.61
C THR A 17 -20.22 1.68 -8.54
N SER A 18 -20.17 0.53 -9.22
CA SER A 18 -21.24 -0.47 -9.17
C SER A 18 -21.51 -0.99 -7.75
N VAL A 19 -20.44 -1.19 -6.95
CA VAL A 19 -20.57 -1.60 -5.54
C VAL A 19 -21.17 -0.49 -4.69
N VAL A 20 -20.76 0.76 -4.89
CA VAL A 20 -21.31 1.93 -4.16
C VAL A 20 -22.79 2.12 -4.46
N GLU A 21 -23.20 2.00 -5.73
CA GLU A 21 -24.61 2.08 -6.14
C GLU A 21 -25.44 0.96 -5.51
N ALA A 22 -24.94 -0.28 -5.51
CA ALA A 22 -25.60 -1.40 -4.87
C ALA A 22 -25.72 -1.21 -3.35
N ALA A 23 -24.67 -0.72 -2.70
CA ALA A 23 -24.66 -0.41 -1.28
C ALA A 23 -25.70 0.68 -0.93
N LYS A 24 -25.78 1.72 -1.77
CA LYS A 24 -26.78 2.79 -1.62
C LYS A 24 -28.21 2.24 -1.78
N ALA A 25 -28.46 1.45 -2.82
CA ALA A 25 -29.76 0.84 -3.06
C ALA A 25 -30.19 -0.12 -1.94
N ALA A 26 -29.24 -0.83 -1.32
CA ALA A 26 -29.47 -1.70 -0.17
C ALA A 26 -29.63 -0.96 1.16
N GLY A 27 -29.44 0.35 1.19
CA GLY A 27 -29.56 1.17 2.41
C GLY A 27 -28.51 0.81 3.48
N VAL A 28 -27.26 0.50 3.07
CA VAL A 28 -26.21 0.17 4.03
C VAL A 28 -25.95 1.33 4.98
N ARG A 29 -25.79 1.04 6.27
CA ARG A 29 -25.59 2.04 7.32
C ARG A 29 -24.26 2.79 7.18
N GLN A 30 -23.23 2.13 6.68
CA GLN A 30 -21.87 2.67 6.53
C GLN A 30 -21.09 1.89 5.49
N LEU A 31 -20.25 2.59 4.74
CA LEU A 31 -19.33 2.01 3.77
C LEU A 31 -17.88 2.35 4.14
N LEU A 32 -17.09 1.33 4.47
CA LEU A 32 -15.64 1.45 4.63
C LEU A 32 -14.98 1.16 3.28
N TYR A 33 -13.88 1.85 2.99
CA TYR A 33 -13.13 1.65 1.75
C TYR A 33 -11.63 1.60 2.03
N THR A 34 -10.95 0.58 1.51
CA THR A 34 -9.48 0.51 1.52
C THR A 34 -8.93 1.36 0.39
N SER A 35 -8.50 2.57 0.74
CA SER A 35 -7.88 3.55 -0.15
C SER A 35 -6.35 3.47 -0.10
N ILE A 36 -5.67 4.48 -0.61
CA ILE A 36 -4.21 4.64 -0.54
C ILE A 36 -3.84 5.88 0.27
N SER A 37 -2.67 5.87 0.92
CA SER A 37 -2.18 7.03 1.67
C SER A 37 -2.15 8.29 0.81
N HIS A 38 -2.45 9.41 1.44
CA HIS A 38 -2.45 10.72 0.80
C HIS A 38 -3.26 10.78 -0.51
N ALA A 39 -4.36 10.00 -0.65
CA ALA A 39 -5.13 9.86 -1.89
C ALA A 39 -5.57 11.19 -2.50
N ASP A 40 -5.79 12.23 -1.68
CA ASP A 40 -6.20 13.57 -2.09
C ASP A 40 -5.06 14.38 -2.73
N THR A 41 -3.81 14.15 -2.36
CA THR A 41 -2.65 14.94 -2.78
C THR A 41 -1.60 14.15 -3.58
N ALA A 42 -1.55 12.83 -3.41
CA ALA A 42 -0.59 11.97 -4.07
C ALA A 42 -0.71 12.02 -5.59
N GLN A 43 0.45 12.02 -6.28
CA GLN A 43 0.56 12.12 -7.74
C GLN A 43 0.86 10.76 -8.39
N MET A 44 1.19 9.74 -7.61
CA MET A 44 1.40 8.40 -8.15
C MET A 44 0.17 7.89 -8.90
N ALA A 45 0.37 7.11 -9.95
CA ALA A 45 -0.68 6.67 -10.86
C ALA A 45 -1.85 5.98 -10.12
N LEU A 46 -1.55 5.16 -9.12
CA LEU A 46 -2.57 4.46 -8.30
C LEU A 46 -3.49 5.39 -7.53
N ALA A 47 -3.00 6.55 -7.08
CA ALA A 47 -3.78 7.48 -6.27
C ALA A 47 -4.98 8.07 -7.03
N THR A 48 -4.89 8.17 -8.35
CA THR A 48 -5.99 8.72 -9.18
C THR A 48 -7.26 7.90 -9.04
N GLU A 49 -7.20 6.58 -9.20
CA GLU A 49 -8.39 5.72 -9.10
C GLU A 49 -8.93 5.65 -7.66
N HIS A 50 -8.05 5.71 -6.66
CA HIS A 50 -8.45 5.76 -5.26
C HIS A 50 -9.16 7.08 -4.94
N ARG A 51 -8.62 8.21 -5.34
CA ARG A 51 -9.24 9.54 -5.19
C ARG A 51 -10.62 9.64 -5.83
N GLU A 52 -10.75 9.13 -7.06
CA GLU A 52 -12.03 9.10 -7.75
C GLU A 52 -13.05 8.18 -7.05
N THR A 53 -12.61 7.05 -6.53
CA THR A 53 -13.48 6.17 -5.74
C THR A 53 -13.93 6.86 -4.44
N GLU A 54 -13.00 7.51 -3.71
CA GLU A 54 -13.37 8.29 -2.52
C GLU A 54 -14.40 9.38 -2.86
N ARG A 55 -14.25 10.05 -4.02
CA ARG A 55 -15.23 11.05 -4.49
C ARG A 55 -16.61 10.42 -4.71
N VAL A 56 -16.69 9.30 -5.43
CA VAL A 56 -17.96 8.58 -5.68
C VAL A 56 -18.62 8.15 -4.36
N ILE A 57 -17.84 7.67 -3.40
CA ILE A 57 -18.36 7.30 -2.08
C ILE A 57 -18.91 8.52 -1.35
N ARG A 58 -18.18 9.65 -1.32
CA ARG A 58 -18.67 10.90 -0.70
C ARG A 58 -19.97 11.39 -1.34
N GLU A 59 -20.05 11.39 -2.66
CA GLU A 59 -21.22 11.84 -3.42
C GLU A 59 -22.42 10.91 -3.28
N SER A 60 -22.22 9.64 -2.90
CA SER A 60 -23.29 8.70 -2.66
C SER A 60 -24.20 9.09 -1.48
N GLY A 61 -23.67 9.87 -0.52
CA GLY A 61 -24.33 10.24 0.72
C GLY A 61 -24.36 9.12 1.78
N ILE A 62 -23.75 7.96 1.52
CA ILE A 62 -23.58 6.90 2.52
C ILE A 62 -22.55 7.37 3.55
N PRO A 63 -22.78 7.24 4.87
CA PRO A 63 -21.74 7.44 5.87
C PRO A 63 -20.54 6.57 5.56
N PHE A 64 -19.32 7.13 5.54
CA PHE A 64 -18.14 6.42 5.08
C PHE A 64 -16.98 6.48 6.08
N THR A 65 -16.03 5.55 5.93
CA THR A 65 -14.69 5.60 6.53
C THR A 65 -13.66 5.20 5.47
N PHE A 66 -12.63 6.02 5.29
CA PHE A 66 -11.53 5.69 4.40
C PHE A 66 -10.35 5.18 5.21
N LEU A 67 -9.91 3.97 4.85
CA LEU A 67 -8.71 3.33 5.36
C LEU A 67 -7.63 3.51 4.29
N ARG A 68 -6.86 4.58 4.41
CA ARG A 68 -5.79 4.92 3.47
C ARG A 68 -4.54 4.15 3.81
N ASN A 69 -4.46 2.92 3.30
CA ASN A 69 -3.31 2.05 3.48
C ASN A 69 -2.11 2.62 2.72
N SER A 70 -0.94 2.66 3.34
CA SER A 70 0.29 3.00 2.64
C SER A 70 0.67 1.86 1.67
N TRP A 71 1.69 1.09 1.96
CA TRP A 71 2.14 0.01 1.07
C TRP A 71 2.10 -1.33 1.79
N TYR A 72 2.13 -2.45 1.03
CA TYR A 72 2.13 -3.80 1.63
C TYR A 72 3.55 -4.34 1.74
N LEU A 73 3.95 -4.83 2.91
CA LEU A 73 5.22 -5.53 3.09
C LEU A 73 5.34 -6.74 2.15
N GLU A 74 4.25 -7.42 1.87
CA GLU A 74 4.22 -8.58 0.96
C GLU A 74 4.69 -8.24 -0.46
N ASN A 75 4.60 -6.98 -0.90
CA ASN A 75 5.14 -6.57 -2.19
C ASN A 75 6.67 -6.70 -2.25
N TYR A 76 7.34 -6.51 -1.11
CA TYR A 76 8.80 -6.71 -0.96
C TYR A 76 9.14 -8.15 -0.59
N LEU A 77 8.35 -8.77 0.32
CA LEU A 77 8.61 -10.12 0.81
C LEU A 77 8.58 -11.16 -0.31
N SER A 78 7.66 -11.02 -1.26
CA SER A 78 7.59 -11.90 -2.44
C SER A 78 8.84 -11.80 -3.34
N GLN A 79 9.61 -10.72 -3.23
CA GLN A 79 10.83 -10.48 -4.02
C GLN A 79 12.12 -10.88 -3.28
N VAL A 80 12.04 -11.35 -2.04
CA VAL A 80 13.24 -11.72 -1.27
C VAL A 80 14.15 -12.69 -2.02
N PRO A 81 13.67 -13.75 -2.70
CA PRO A 81 14.54 -14.60 -3.51
C PRO A 81 15.31 -13.83 -4.59
N THR A 82 14.66 -12.90 -5.29
CA THR A 82 15.30 -12.02 -6.29
C THR A 82 16.34 -11.09 -5.65
N TYR A 83 16.03 -10.53 -4.47
CA TYR A 83 16.97 -9.67 -3.75
C TYR A 83 18.24 -10.40 -3.32
N LEU A 84 18.14 -11.67 -2.97
CA LEU A 84 19.29 -12.51 -2.62
C LEU A 84 20.20 -12.82 -3.82
N GLU A 85 19.69 -12.73 -5.04
CA GLU A 85 20.45 -13.01 -6.28
C GLU A 85 20.95 -11.74 -6.97
N HIS A 86 20.15 -10.67 -6.95
CA HIS A 86 20.38 -9.49 -7.78
C HIS A 86 20.43 -8.17 -7.00
N GLY A 87 20.18 -8.18 -5.69
CA GLY A 87 20.01 -6.97 -4.88
C GLY A 87 18.63 -6.33 -5.04
N VAL A 88 18.42 -5.25 -4.30
CA VAL A 88 17.20 -4.42 -4.36
C VAL A 88 17.41 -3.32 -5.38
N VAL A 89 16.48 -3.15 -6.31
CA VAL A 89 16.51 -2.06 -7.30
C VAL A 89 15.25 -1.23 -7.16
N GLY A 90 15.38 0.08 -7.18
CA GLY A 90 14.24 1.00 -7.13
C GLY A 90 14.57 2.41 -7.57
N ALA A 91 13.55 3.26 -7.64
CA ALA A 91 13.63 4.65 -8.08
C ALA A 91 13.11 5.62 -6.99
N THR A 92 13.37 5.29 -5.72
CA THR A 92 12.81 5.98 -4.56
C THR A 92 13.61 7.20 -4.10
N ARG A 93 14.83 7.36 -4.58
CA ARG A 93 15.75 8.45 -4.21
C ARG A 93 15.92 8.58 -2.69
N GLY A 94 15.97 7.46 -1.98
CA GLY A 94 16.07 7.42 -0.53
C GLY A 94 14.78 7.80 0.21
N GLY A 95 13.65 7.90 -0.49
CA GLY A 95 12.34 8.13 0.14
C GLY A 95 11.94 6.98 1.09
N ARG A 96 11.05 7.28 2.03
CA ARG A 96 10.61 6.33 3.06
C ARG A 96 9.24 5.73 2.72
N ILE A 97 9.07 4.50 3.14
CA ILE A 97 7.86 3.70 2.89
C ILE A 97 7.33 3.20 4.23
N SER A 98 6.11 3.57 4.59
CA SER A 98 5.44 3.11 5.80
C SER A 98 4.61 1.85 5.54
N ALA A 99 5.23 0.81 4.97
CA ALA A 99 4.51 -0.43 4.66
C ALA A 99 4.14 -1.21 5.92
N ALA A 100 3.00 -1.89 5.87
CA ALA A 100 2.57 -2.86 6.88
C ALA A 100 2.12 -4.16 6.21
N THR A 101 1.94 -5.22 7.00
CA THR A 101 1.42 -6.48 6.49
C THR A 101 -0.06 -6.35 6.12
N ARG A 102 -0.52 -7.16 5.18
CA ARG A 102 -1.96 -7.28 4.88
C ARG A 102 -2.75 -7.72 6.11
N ALA A 103 -2.15 -8.51 6.99
CA ALA A 103 -2.76 -8.92 8.26
C ALA A 103 -3.00 -7.72 9.18
N ASP A 104 -2.02 -6.84 9.38
CA ASP A 104 -2.18 -5.63 10.19
C ASP A 104 -3.26 -4.69 9.61
N TYR A 105 -3.30 -4.52 8.29
CA TYR A 105 -4.38 -3.74 7.65
C TYR A 105 -5.75 -4.40 7.77
N ALA A 106 -5.83 -5.74 7.72
CA ALA A 106 -7.08 -6.47 7.91
C ALA A 106 -7.59 -6.34 9.34
N ASP A 107 -6.71 -6.42 10.34
CA ASP A 107 -7.03 -6.17 11.75
C ASP A 107 -7.60 -4.75 11.92
N ALA A 108 -6.93 -3.74 11.36
CA ALA A 108 -7.40 -2.35 11.40
C ALA A 108 -8.77 -2.18 10.72
N ALA A 109 -8.97 -2.82 9.57
CA ALA A 109 -10.25 -2.78 8.86
C ALA A 109 -11.37 -3.46 9.67
N ALA A 110 -11.09 -4.57 10.35
CA ALA A 110 -12.04 -5.26 11.22
C ALA A 110 -12.44 -4.39 12.42
N VAL A 111 -11.47 -3.75 13.08
CA VAL A 111 -11.75 -2.83 14.20
C VAL A 111 -12.60 -1.65 13.73
N ALA A 112 -12.22 -1.00 12.62
CA ALA A 112 -12.97 0.13 12.08
C ALA A 112 -14.39 -0.27 11.62
N LEU A 113 -14.58 -1.49 11.09
CA LEU A 113 -15.88 -2.00 10.66
C LEU A 113 -16.84 -2.25 11.83
N LEU A 114 -16.30 -2.62 13.00
CA LEU A 114 -17.07 -2.92 14.20
C LEU A 114 -17.28 -1.71 15.10
N ALA A 115 -16.57 -0.61 14.87
CA ALA A 115 -16.73 0.62 15.64
C ALA A 115 -18.02 1.36 15.26
N ASP A 116 -18.79 1.80 16.26
CA ASP A 116 -20.03 2.53 16.05
C ASP A 116 -19.84 3.99 15.63
N ASP A 117 -18.66 4.57 15.88
CA ASP A 117 -18.31 5.99 15.71
C ASP A 117 -17.27 6.26 14.61
N SER A 118 -17.02 5.29 13.73
CA SER A 118 -16.00 5.45 12.67
C SER A 118 -16.48 6.28 11.46
N ALA A 119 -17.77 6.63 11.40
CA ALA A 119 -18.32 7.34 10.25
C ALA A 119 -17.71 8.76 10.06
N GLY A 120 -17.36 9.09 8.82
CA GLY A 120 -16.75 10.37 8.44
C GLY A 120 -15.24 10.43 8.65
N GLN A 121 -14.60 9.36 9.13
CA GLN A 121 -13.18 9.34 9.37
C GLN A 121 -12.38 9.06 8.09
N VAL A 122 -11.20 9.66 8.01
CA VAL A 122 -10.15 9.34 7.04
C VAL A 122 -8.90 8.98 7.85
N LEU A 123 -8.48 7.74 7.77
CA LEU A 123 -7.41 7.17 8.59
C LEU A 123 -6.22 6.83 7.68
N GLU A 124 -5.08 7.46 7.96
CA GLU A 124 -3.84 7.21 7.24
C GLU A 124 -3.08 6.07 7.94
N LEU A 125 -3.03 4.91 7.31
CA LEU A 125 -2.53 3.69 7.91
C LEU A 125 -1.15 3.33 7.35
N GLY A 126 -0.16 3.22 8.24
CA GLY A 126 1.20 2.85 7.88
C GLY A 126 1.93 2.16 9.03
N GLY A 127 2.84 1.26 8.68
CA GLY A 127 3.76 0.63 9.63
C GLY A 127 5.03 1.48 9.86
N PRO A 128 6.02 0.94 10.59
CA PRO A 128 7.32 1.56 10.75
C PRO A 128 7.98 1.82 9.39
N SER A 129 8.35 3.08 9.13
CA SER A 129 8.90 3.46 7.83
C SER A 129 10.34 2.97 7.63
N PHE A 130 10.68 2.62 6.39
CA PHE A 130 12.03 2.20 5.97
C PHE A 130 12.36 2.72 4.57
N THR A 131 13.64 2.74 4.22
CA THR A 131 14.16 3.00 2.87
C THR A 131 14.53 1.70 2.17
N LEU A 132 14.82 1.74 0.85
CA LEU A 132 15.31 0.54 0.14
C LEU A 132 16.69 0.09 0.65
N ASP A 133 17.54 1.01 1.11
CA ASP A 133 18.80 0.64 1.76
C ASP A 133 18.58 -0.13 3.06
N GLU A 134 17.62 0.32 3.88
CA GLU A 134 17.24 -0.36 5.12
C GLU A 134 16.58 -1.72 4.83
N LEU A 135 15.81 -1.85 3.75
CA LEU A 135 15.29 -3.13 3.25
C LEU A 135 16.43 -4.09 2.89
N ALA A 136 17.36 -3.66 2.04
CA ALA A 136 18.51 -4.47 1.63
C ALA A 136 19.36 -4.90 2.83
N ALA A 137 19.68 -3.97 3.72
CA ALA A 137 20.43 -4.25 4.95
C ALA A 137 19.71 -5.25 5.87
N THR A 138 18.36 -5.17 5.95
CA THR A 138 17.57 -6.10 6.76
C THR A 138 17.56 -7.50 6.14
N VAL A 139 17.35 -7.62 4.83
CA VAL A 139 17.46 -8.90 4.10
C VAL A 139 18.85 -9.53 4.28
N ALA A 140 19.92 -8.73 4.13
CA ALA A 140 21.28 -9.19 4.32
C ALA A 140 21.51 -9.71 5.76
N SER A 141 21.06 -8.95 6.75
CA SER A 141 21.22 -9.30 8.17
C SER A 141 20.49 -10.60 8.55
N VAL A 142 19.28 -10.82 8.02
CA VAL A 142 18.47 -12.01 8.34
C VAL A 142 18.94 -13.24 7.56
N SER A 143 19.29 -13.07 6.29
CA SER A 143 19.71 -14.18 5.42
C SER A 143 21.18 -14.60 5.60
N GLY A 144 22.01 -13.74 6.18
CA GLY A 144 23.46 -13.93 6.24
C GLY A 144 24.18 -13.79 4.88
N ARG A 145 23.51 -13.25 3.86
CA ARG A 145 24.03 -13.03 2.51
C ARG A 145 24.21 -11.55 2.24
N GLU A 146 25.14 -11.18 1.37
CA GLU A 146 25.28 -9.79 0.94
C GLU A 146 24.12 -9.39 0.04
N VAL A 147 23.46 -8.28 0.35
CA VAL A 147 22.39 -7.67 -0.45
C VAL A 147 22.58 -6.17 -0.43
N THR A 148 22.63 -5.56 -1.60
CA THR A 148 22.79 -4.11 -1.78
C THR A 148 21.54 -3.51 -2.40
N ALA A 149 21.30 -2.23 -2.16
CA ALA A 149 20.28 -1.45 -2.88
C ALA A 149 20.96 -0.64 -4.00
N THR A 150 20.26 -0.50 -5.12
CA THR A 150 20.69 0.30 -6.27
C THR A 150 19.55 1.22 -6.68
N GLU A 151 19.80 2.51 -6.65
CA GLU A 151 18.88 3.52 -7.17
C GLU A 151 19.06 3.71 -8.67
N VAL A 152 17.94 3.69 -9.39
CA VAL A 152 17.89 3.93 -10.85
C VAL A 152 16.85 5.00 -11.16
N SER A 153 16.74 5.42 -12.41
CA SER A 153 15.63 6.27 -12.84
C SER A 153 14.32 5.46 -12.98
N ALA A 154 13.18 6.11 -12.94
CA ALA A 154 11.89 5.47 -13.15
C ALA A 154 11.78 4.81 -14.55
N GLU A 155 12.43 5.38 -15.56
CA GLU A 155 12.51 4.82 -16.90
C GLU A 155 13.33 3.52 -16.90
N GLU A 156 14.49 3.52 -16.24
CA GLU A 156 15.33 2.32 -16.10
C GLU A 156 14.63 1.25 -15.28
N LEU A 157 13.96 1.61 -14.17
CA LEU A 157 13.16 0.67 -13.39
C LEU A 157 12.07 0.03 -14.25
N THR A 158 11.35 0.84 -15.03
CA THR A 158 10.34 0.33 -15.96
C THR A 158 10.93 -0.67 -16.94
N ALA A 159 12.12 -0.37 -17.54
CA ALA A 159 12.77 -1.27 -18.48
C ALA A 159 13.23 -2.58 -17.81
N ILE A 160 13.75 -2.52 -16.58
CA ILE A 160 14.12 -3.70 -15.78
C ILE A 160 12.92 -4.59 -15.51
N LEU A 161 11.80 -4.00 -15.06
CA LEU A 161 10.56 -4.74 -14.76
C LEU A 161 9.96 -5.38 -16.02
N VAL A 162 9.97 -4.69 -17.16
CA VAL A 162 9.55 -5.26 -18.45
C VAL A 162 10.48 -6.40 -18.88
N GLY A 163 11.79 -6.22 -18.71
CA GLY A 163 12.78 -7.27 -18.96
C GLY A 163 12.60 -8.52 -18.09
N ALA A 164 12.08 -8.34 -16.89
CA ALA A 164 11.69 -9.42 -15.95
C ALA A 164 10.31 -10.05 -16.30
N GLY A 165 9.64 -9.61 -17.37
CA GLY A 165 8.40 -10.20 -17.88
C GLY A 165 7.11 -9.51 -17.43
N LEU A 166 7.17 -8.36 -16.74
CA LEU A 166 5.97 -7.63 -16.38
C LEU A 166 5.38 -6.90 -17.59
N PRO A 167 4.04 -6.84 -17.74
CA PRO A 167 3.40 -5.99 -18.73
C PRO A 167 3.82 -4.52 -18.57
N GLN A 168 4.11 -3.83 -19.68
CA GLN A 168 4.63 -2.46 -19.67
C GLN A 168 3.78 -1.49 -18.83
N GLY A 169 2.45 -1.53 -18.96
CA GLY A 169 1.56 -0.66 -18.19
C GLY A 169 1.66 -0.90 -16.69
N TYR A 170 1.84 -2.15 -16.25
CA TYR A 170 2.01 -2.47 -14.84
C TYR A 170 3.39 -2.06 -14.32
N ALA A 171 4.45 -2.26 -15.11
CA ALA A 171 5.79 -1.77 -14.81
C ALA A 171 5.83 -0.24 -14.60
N GLN A 172 5.12 0.51 -15.45
CA GLN A 172 4.99 1.96 -15.31
C GLN A 172 4.26 2.37 -14.03
N VAL A 173 3.22 1.62 -13.64
CA VAL A 173 2.51 1.88 -12.37
C VAL A 173 3.43 1.67 -11.17
N LEU A 174 4.26 0.62 -11.17
CA LEU A 174 5.22 0.37 -10.10
C LEU A 174 6.31 1.44 -10.05
N ALA A 175 6.87 1.83 -11.19
CA ALA A 175 7.84 2.91 -11.26
C ALA A 175 7.25 4.26 -10.79
N SER A 176 5.99 4.54 -11.12
CA SER A 176 5.27 5.71 -10.61
C SER A 176 5.06 5.68 -9.08
N ALA A 177 4.90 4.48 -8.49
CA ALA A 177 4.83 4.33 -7.05
C ALA A 177 6.18 4.67 -6.38
N ASP A 178 7.30 4.22 -6.96
CA ASP A 178 8.65 4.57 -6.49
C ASP A 178 8.92 6.09 -6.57
N GLU A 179 8.50 6.74 -7.67
CA GLU A 179 8.53 8.20 -7.73
C GLU A 179 7.65 8.85 -6.65
N GLY A 180 6.48 8.26 -6.34
CA GLY A 180 5.63 8.68 -5.22
C GLY A 180 6.37 8.56 -3.89
N ILE A 181 7.10 7.46 -3.66
CA ILE A 181 7.95 7.29 -2.48
C ILE A 181 8.99 8.41 -2.40
N SER A 182 9.64 8.77 -3.50
CA SER A 182 10.62 9.86 -3.52
C SER A 182 10.03 11.22 -3.12
N ARG A 183 8.71 11.38 -3.24
CA ARG A 183 7.96 12.59 -2.84
C ARG A 183 7.29 12.47 -1.46
N GLY A 184 7.50 11.34 -0.74
CA GLY A 184 6.91 11.08 0.57
C GLY A 184 5.44 10.64 0.53
N GLU A 185 4.92 10.25 -0.63
CA GLU A 185 3.49 9.90 -0.80
C GLU A 185 3.11 8.58 -0.12
N LEU A 186 4.10 7.76 0.26
CA LEU A 186 3.92 6.50 1.01
C LEU A 186 4.54 6.56 2.42
N GLU A 187 4.89 7.74 2.90
CA GLU A 187 5.34 7.93 4.29
C GLU A 187 4.15 8.39 5.14
N VAL A 188 3.83 7.62 6.19
CA VAL A 188 2.72 7.87 7.11
C VAL A 188 3.24 7.88 8.54
N SER A 189 2.93 8.92 9.29
CA SER A 189 3.40 9.11 10.67
C SER A 189 2.27 9.36 11.68
N THR A 190 1.01 9.10 11.32
CA THR A 190 -0.16 9.41 12.16
C THR A 190 -0.30 8.52 13.38
N GLY A 191 0.26 7.29 13.34
CA GLY A 191 0.05 6.27 14.37
C GLY A 191 -1.35 5.64 14.34
N ASP A 192 -2.16 5.90 13.33
CA ASP A 192 -3.53 5.39 13.25
C ASP A 192 -3.59 3.87 13.21
N LEU A 193 -2.66 3.22 12.49
CA LEU A 193 -2.62 1.77 12.40
C LEU A 193 -2.41 1.14 13.79
N GLU A 194 -1.35 1.56 14.50
CA GLU A 194 -1.04 1.06 15.85
C GLU A 194 -2.20 1.30 16.82
N ARG A 195 -2.79 2.50 16.76
CA ARG A 195 -3.95 2.86 17.59
C ARG A 195 -5.15 1.96 17.33
N LEU A 196 -5.45 1.64 16.07
CA LEU A 196 -6.58 0.78 15.71
C LEU A 196 -6.37 -0.66 16.15
N ILE A 197 -5.20 -1.24 15.83
CA ILE A 197 -4.96 -2.66 16.13
C ILE A 197 -4.56 -2.90 17.60
N GLY A 198 -4.28 -1.83 18.38
CA GLY A 198 -3.96 -1.90 19.81
C GLY A 198 -2.60 -2.56 20.12
N ARG A 199 -1.74 -2.68 19.12
CA ARG A 199 -0.37 -3.22 19.23
C ARG A 199 0.54 -2.57 18.19
N PRO A 200 1.87 -2.61 18.36
CA PRO A 200 2.78 -2.22 17.29
C PRO A 200 2.51 -3.04 16.02
N PRO A 201 2.52 -2.42 14.82
CA PRO A 201 2.49 -3.13 13.55
C PRO A 201 3.72 -4.02 13.38
N THR A 202 3.57 -5.11 12.62
CA THR A 202 4.65 -6.02 12.27
C THR A 202 5.80 -5.27 11.60
N THR A 203 7.01 -5.42 12.13
CA THR A 203 8.20 -4.75 11.59
C THR A 203 8.70 -5.42 10.31
N LEU A 204 9.45 -4.67 9.51
CA LEU A 204 10.13 -5.21 8.30
C LEU A 204 10.98 -6.45 8.65
N ARG A 205 11.74 -6.41 9.77
CA ARG A 205 12.58 -7.52 10.21
C ARG A 205 11.77 -8.77 10.52
N GLU A 206 10.74 -8.66 11.36
CA GLU A 206 9.87 -9.77 11.72
C GLU A 206 9.23 -10.41 10.47
N ALA A 207 8.78 -9.59 9.52
CA ALA A 207 8.18 -10.08 8.28
C ALA A 207 9.19 -10.84 7.40
N ILE A 208 10.44 -10.36 7.29
CA ILE A 208 11.51 -11.04 6.55
C ILE A 208 11.92 -12.34 7.27
N GLU A 209 12.04 -12.35 8.60
CA GLU A 209 12.32 -13.55 9.39
C GLU A 209 11.26 -14.63 9.17
N GLN A 210 9.98 -14.26 9.16
CA GLN A 210 8.89 -15.21 8.85
C GLN A 210 8.95 -15.74 7.42
N THR A 211 9.34 -14.89 6.45
CA THR A 211 9.45 -15.29 5.04
C THR A 211 10.60 -16.26 4.79
N LEU A 212 11.69 -16.13 5.53
CA LEU A 212 12.87 -16.97 5.40
C LEU A 212 12.89 -18.16 6.39
N ALA A 213 11.88 -18.27 7.25
CA ALA A 213 11.74 -19.43 8.13
C ALA A 213 11.59 -20.71 7.31
N PRO A 214 12.23 -21.84 7.74
CA PRO A 214 12.19 -23.11 7.04
C PRO A 214 10.79 -23.76 7.02
#